data_a68dbb567d7c7ec933f0a077a108e180
#
_entry.id   a68dbb567d7c7ec933f0a077a108e180
#
_cell.length_a   1.000
_cell.length_b   1.000
_cell.length_c   1.000
_cell.angle_alpha   90.00
_cell.angle_beta   90.00
_cell.angle_gamma   90.00
#
_symmetry.space_group_name_H-M   'P 1'
#
loop_
_entity.id
_entity.type
_entity.pdbx_description
1 polymer ?
#
loop_
_entity_poly.entity_id
_entity_poly.type
_entity_poly.pdbx_seq_one_letter_code
_entity_poly.pdbx_strand_id
1 'polypeptide(L)'
;SSFGARFLKARNGAPWKPYCEIMRPFTEDTLGEILYQEQLMLTVQHVAGMSVKDSNAIRKIIGKKKDVSELDVYRERFVDGAQQHLGRTGAEYMWKDFEKSANYQFNKSHAVAYSMITYQTMWLKHHYPIEFMLALLSGETNIAKRLYYLNECKRLGIAIKVPHVNHSEIRMSIQSSNGNEYLRLGLSDAKYVGPAAAKKIIDQRPYKSLAELKDKAQEKYSGINSRAIEYLDKVGGCILPDNPLRGDERSNFFDVLSIPEFDYSEIPDVALEKFRPIEAFAEDATFVSY
;
A
#
# COMPACT_ATOMS: atom_id res chain seq x y z
N SER A 1 18.40 10.61 25.01
CA SER A 1 17.74 9.80 23.97
C SER A 1 16.24 10.04 24.00
N SER A 2 15.57 10.01 22.84
CA SER A 2 14.10 10.15 22.77
C SER A 2 13.40 8.92 23.35
N PHE A 3 12.11 9.04 23.73
CA PHE A 3 11.27 7.91 24.16
C PHE A 3 11.37 6.72 23.19
N GLY A 4 11.24 6.98 21.87
CA GLY A 4 11.32 5.93 20.86
C GLY A 4 12.67 5.20 20.83
N ALA A 5 13.78 5.90 21.02
CA ALA A 5 15.10 5.27 21.04
C ALA A 5 15.30 4.39 22.29
N ARG A 6 14.76 4.80 23.45
CA ARG A 6 14.78 4.01 24.68
C ARG A 6 13.91 2.76 24.54
N PHE A 7 12.70 2.91 23.99
CA PHE A 7 11.81 1.80 23.69
C PHE A 7 12.48 0.75 22.79
N LEU A 8 13.13 1.17 21.69
CA LEU A 8 13.82 0.25 20.80
C LEU A 8 14.95 -0.51 21.49
N LYS A 9 15.72 0.15 22.36
CA LYS A 9 16.75 -0.52 23.17
C LYS A 9 16.16 -1.59 24.11
N ALA A 10 15.08 -1.24 24.81
CA ALA A 10 14.39 -2.16 25.70
C ALA A 10 13.77 -3.35 24.94
N ARG A 11 13.16 -3.10 23.81
CA ARG A 11 12.62 -4.14 22.91
C ARG A 11 13.70 -5.10 22.41
N ASN A 12 14.93 -4.62 22.25
CA ASN A 12 16.09 -5.43 21.83
C ASN A 12 16.82 -6.09 23.03
N GLY A 13 16.16 -6.19 24.19
CA GLY A 13 16.65 -6.93 25.34
C GLY A 13 17.40 -6.11 26.39
N ALA A 14 17.49 -4.78 26.26
CA ALA A 14 18.03 -3.95 27.33
C ALA A 14 17.06 -3.92 28.53
N PRO A 15 17.57 -3.96 29.78
CA PRO A 15 16.72 -3.84 30.98
C PRO A 15 15.97 -2.51 30.97
N TRP A 16 14.73 -2.55 31.41
CA TRP A 16 13.87 -1.37 31.48
C TRP A 16 13.13 -1.29 32.81
N LYS A 17 12.74 -0.09 33.17
CA LYS A 17 11.84 0.20 34.30
C LYS A 17 11.02 1.43 34.00
N PRO A 18 9.81 1.56 34.56
CA PRO A 18 9.04 2.81 34.45
C PRO A 18 9.77 3.94 35.18
N TYR A 19 9.45 5.18 34.87
CA TYR A 19 9.98 6.37 35.56
C TYR A 19 9.65 6.35 37.07
N CYS A 20 8.46 5.86 37.43
CA CYS A 20 8.07 5.49 38.78
C CYS A 20 7.00 4.38 38.70
N GLU A 21 6.85 3.62 39.82
CA GLU A 21 6.00 2.42 39.81
C GLU A 21 4.51 2.70 39.55
N ILE A 22 4.01 3.87 39.86
CA ILE A 22 2.63 4.29 39.54
C ILE A 22 2.36 4.32 38.03
N MET A 23 3.41 4.41 37.21
CA MET A 23 3.29 4.41 35.75
C MET A 23 3.27 3.00 35.13
N ARG A 24 3.68 1.97 35.87
CA ARG A 24 3.77 0.60 35.36
C ARG A 24 2.51 0.12 34.66
N PRO A 25 1.28 0.28 35.22
CA PRO A 25 0.06 -0.27 34.65
C PRO A 25 -0.27 0.26 33.24
N PHE A 26 0.19 1.47 32.89
CA PHE A 26 -0.09 2.08 31.58
C PHE A 26 1.15 2.29 30.71
N THR A 27 2.34 1.85 31.15
CA THR A 27 3.57 1.92 30.34
C THR A 27 4.24 0.56 30.15
N GLU A 28 3.73 -0.52 30.73
CA GLU A 28 4.31 -1.86 30.59
C GLU A 28 4.34 -2.32 29.14
N ASP A 29 3.26 -2.16 28.38
CA ASP A 29 3.17 -2.48 26.95
C ASP A 29 4.20 -1.71 26.09
N THR A 30 4.70 -0.60 26.61
CA THR A 30 5.70 0.25 25.96
C THR A 30 7.03 0.25 26.68
N LEU A 31 7.28 -0.77 27.50
CA LEU A 31 8.54 -1.00 28.21
C LEU A 31 9.00 0.23 29.02
N GLY A 32 8.05 0.83 29.73
CA GLY A 32 8.26 1.98 30.61
C GLY A 32 8.26 3.35 29.92
N GLU A 33 8.14 3.41 28.61
CA GLU A 33 8.21 4.65 27.84
C GLU A 33 6.84 5.23 27.50
N ILE A 34 6.78 6.56 27.36
CA ILE A 34 5.56 7.29 26.97
C ILE A 34 5.57 7.51 25.45
N LEU A 35 4.96 6.60 24.72
CA LEU A 35 4.86 6.66 23.25
C LEU A 35 3.54 7.26 22.77
N TYR A 36 2.48 7.13 23.56
CA TYR A 36 1.12 7.50 23.18
C TYR A 36 0.60 8.69 23.97
N GLN A 37 -0.27 9.48 23.34
CA GLN A 37 -0.94 10.62 23.98
C GLN A 37 -1.76 10.21 25.21
N GLU A 38 -2.36 9.03 25.19
CA GLU A 38 -3.12 8.46 26.30
C GLU A 38 -2.23 8.20 27.51
N GLN A 39 -1.01 7.71 27.30
CA GLN A 39 -0.04 7.50 28.40
C GLN A 39 0.43 8.82 28.99
N LEU A 40 0.62 9.85 28.18
CA LEU A 40 0.91 11.21 28.67
C LEU A 40 -0.26 11.72 29.54
N MET A 41 -1.51 11.57 29.07
CA MET A 41 -2.68 11.99 29.86
C MET A 41 -2.74 11.27 31.21
N LEU A 42 -2.51 9.96 31.24
CA LEU A 42 -2.49 9.16 32.47
C LEU A 42 -1.33 9.56 33.38
N THR A 43 -0.16 9.89 32.83
CA THR A 43 0.97 10.41 33.60
C THR A 43 0.61 11.73 34.29
N VAL A 44 0.02 12.68 33.55
CA VAL A 44 -0.42 13.97 34.07
C VAL A 44 -1.44 13.79 35.20
N GLN A 45 -2.36 12.82 35.07
CA GLN A 45 -3.39 12.55 36.06
C GLN A 45 -2.85 11.81 37.30
N HIS A 46 -2.15 10.70 37.09
CA HIS A 46 -1.78 9.80 38.18
C HIS A 46 -0.46 10.18 38.87
N VAL A 47 0.50 10.75 38.12
CA VAL A 47 1.80 11.13 38.69
C VAL A 47 1.76 12.56 39.21
N ALA A 48 1.13 13.49 38.50
CA ALA A 48 1.07 14.88 38.91
C ALA A 48 -0.25 15.26 39.64
N GLY A 49 -1.23 14.34 39.74
CA GLY A 49 -2.49 14.60 40.42
C GLY A 49 -3.37 15.66 39.71
N MET A 50 -3.11 15.94 38.45
CA MET A 50 -3.84 16.97 37.70
C MET A 50 -5.19 16.43 37.20
N SER A 51 -6.13 17.34 36.90
CA SER A 51 -7.45 16.96 36.42
C SER A 51 -7.46 16.37 35.02
N VAL A 52 -8.52 15.60 34.69
CA VAL A 52 -8.78 15.13 33.31
C VAL A 52 -8.87 16.30 32.33
N LYS A 53 -9.41 17.44 32.78
CA LYS A 53 -9.51 18.67 31.97
C LYS A 53 -8.11 19.21 31.61
N ASP A 54 -7.21 19.27 32.59
CA ASP A 54 -5.84 19.72 32.38
C ASP A 54 -5.06 18.77 31.48
N SER A 55 -5.14 17.46 31.74
CA SER A 55 -4.47 16.45 30.90
C SER A 55 -4.93 16.50 29.45
N ASN A 56 -6.23 16.75 29.22
CA ASN A 56 -6.80 16.89 27.88
C ASN A 56 -6.37 18.21 27.22
N ALA A 57 -6.22 19.28 27.97
CA ALA A 57 -5.68 20.54 27.47
C ALA A 57 -4.23 20.39 27.01
N ILE A 58 -3.38 19.79 27.84
CA ILE A 58 -1.97 19.49 27.52
C ILE A 58 -1.89 18.61 26.26
N ARG A 59 -2.69 17.54 26.20
CA ARG A 59 -2.74 16.66 25.01
C ARG A 59 -3.11 17.44 23.73
N LYS A 60 -4.09 18.38 23.82
CA LYS A 60 -4.52 19.18 22.67
C LYS A 60 -3.43 20.14 22.18
N ILE A 61 -2.66 20.73 23.10
CA ILE A 61 -1.54 21.62 22.74
C ILE A 61 -0.47 20.79 22.01
N ILE A 62 -0.09 19.66 22.59
CA ILE A 62 0.87 18.72 22.02
C ILE A 62 0.39 18.18 20.67
N GLY A 63 -0.85 17.69 20.57
CA GLY A 63 -1.37 17.04 19.37
C GLY A 63 -1.65 17.98 18.18
N LYS A 64 -1.84 19.29 18.44
CA LYS A 64 -2.11 20.28 17.39
C LYS A 64 -0.87 20.99 16.85
N LYS A 65 0.33 20.60 17.28
CA LYS A 65 1.59 21.29 16.96
C LYS A 65 1.50 22.81 17.21
N LYS A 66 0.74 23.20 18.23
CA LYS A 66 0.62 24.58 18.65
C LYS A 66 1.92 25.04 19.32
N ASP A 67 2.03 26.35 19.53
CA ASP A 67 3.15 26.93 20.21
C ASP A 67 3.36 26.25 21.59
N VAL A 68 4.55 25.67 21.79
CA VAL A 68 4.89 24.94 22.99
C VAL A 68 4.85 25.84 24.23
N SER A 69 4.95 27.16 24.05
CA SER A 69 4.78 28.14 25.12
C SER A 69 3.43 28.07 25.85
N GLU A 70 2.37 27.56 25.18
CA GLU A 70 1.08 27.32 25.83
C GLU A 70 1.18 26.23 26.92
N LEU A 71 2.23 25.40 26.94
CA LEU A 71 2.49 24.37 27.96
C LEU A 71 3.03 24.97 29.26
N ASP A 72 3.70 26.14 29.22
CA ASP A 72 4.36 26.73 30.39
C ASP A 72 3.38 26.96 31.55
N VAL A 73 2.10 27.25 31.24
CA VAL A 73 1.04 27.44 32.23
C VAL A 73 0.79 26.17 33.09
N TYR A 74 1.10 25.00 32.56
CA TYR A 74 0.88 23.71 33.23
C TYR A 74 2.15 23.17 33.89
N ARG A 75 3.33 23.70 33.55
CA ARG A 75 4.63 23.17 33.96
C ARG A 75 4.78 23.10 35.48
N GLU A 76 4.66 24.24 36.18
CA GLU A 76 4.86 24.28 37.62
C GLU A 76 3.86 23.37 38.35
N ARG A 77 2.59 23.37 37.92
CA ARG A 77 1.56 22.48 38.49
C ARG A 77 1.91 21.01 38.31
N PHE A 78 2.47 20.64 37.14
CA PHE A 78 2.93 19.28 36.88
C PHE A 78 4.12 18.94 37.78
N VAL A 79 5.14 19.79 37.81
CA VAL A 79 6.36 19.56 38.62
C VAL A 79 6.02 19.43 40.09
N ASP A 80 5.17 20.32 40.63
CA ASP A 80 4.77 20.30 42.04
C ASP A 80 3.96 19.03 42.39
N GLY A 81 3.11 18.57 41.52
CA GLY A 81 2.36 17.33 41.71
C GLY A 81 3.22 16.08 41.59
N ALA A 82 4.08 16.03 40.55
CA ALA A 82 4.90 14.86 40.24
C ALA A 82 6.10 14.65 41.14
N GLN A 83 6.59 15.70 41.85
CA GLN A 83 7.80 15.63 42.67
C GLN A 83 7.72 14.59 43.78
N GLN A 84 6.52 14.29 44.28
CA GLN A 84 6.35 13.25 45.30
C GLN A 84 6.74 11.84 44.83
N HIS A 85 6.65 11.58 43.54
CA HIS A 85 6.97 10.28 42.93
C HIS A 85 8.31 10.25 42.18
N LEU A 86 8.78 11.40 41.69
CA LEU A 86 9.95 11.51 40.81
C LEU A 86 11.09 12.32 41.43
N GLY A 87 10.82 13.04 42.51
CA GLY A 87 11.64 14.16 42.95
C GLY A 87 11.52 15.35 41.98
N ARG A 88 11.87 16.57 42.42
CA ARG A 88 11.71 17.78 41.60
C ARG A 88 12.52 17.69 40.29
N THR A 89 13.79 17.27 40.39
CA THR A 89 14.64 17.10 39.19
C THR A 89 14.08 16.08 38.19
N GLY A 90 13.52 14.97 38.67
CA GLY A 90 12.88 13.95 37.85
C GLY A 90 11.63 14.46 37.20
N ALA A 91 10.78 15.22 37.88
CA ALA A 91 9.61 15.83 37.38
C ALA A 91 9.90 16.87 36.27
N GLU A 92 10.93 17.72 36.50
CA GLU A 92 11.40 18.68 35.48
C GLU A 92 11.99 17.99 34.26
N TYR A 93 12.72 16.89 34.43
CA TYR A 93 13.23 16.10 33.32
C TYR A 93 12.09 15.49 32.49
N MET A 94 11.09 14.93 33.15
CA MET A 94 9.91 14.36 32.47
C MET A 94 9.14 15.41 31.70
N TRP A 95 8.95 16.61 32.28
CA TRP A 95 8.30 17.72 31.58
C TRP A 95 9.06 18.12 30.30
N LYS A 96 10.40 18.27 30.38
CA LYS A 96 11.24 18.52 29.19
C LYS A 96 11.11 17.44 28.12
N ASP A 97 10.94 16.18 28.54
CA ASP A 97 10.71 15.09 27.61
C ASP A 97 9.31 15.20 26.96
N PHE A 98 8.29 15.68 27.67
CA PHE A 98 6.97 16.00 27.07
C PHE A 98 7.08 17.11 26.02
N GLU A 99 7.76 18.20 26.32
CA GLU A 99 7.99 19.29 25.36
C GLU A 99 8.69 18.81 24.09
N LYS A 100 9.75 18.01 24.23
CA LYS A 100 10.48 17.43 23.09
C LYS A 100 9.64 16.43 22.29
N SER A 101 8.77 15.69 22.95
CA SER A 101 7.94 14.66 22.32
C SER A 101 6.65 15.23 21.74
N ALA A 102 6.33 16.49 22.00
CA ALA A 102 5.08 17.15 21.60
C ALA A 102 4.71 16.94 20.12
N ASN A 103 5.70 16.88 19.23
CA ASN A 103 5.49 16.68 17.80
C ASN A 103 5.42 15.21 17.35
N TYR A 104 5.71 14.25 18.25
CA TYR A 104 5.89 12.84 17.90
C TYR A 104 4.94 11.90 18.62
N GLN A 105 4.17 12.39 19.59
CA GLN A 105 3.21 11.54 20.31
C GLN A 105 2.01 11.20 19.46
N PHE A 106 1.66 9.93 19.47
CA PHE A 106 0.64 9.37 18.59
C PHE A 106 -0.57 8.86 19.38
N ASN A 107 -1.74 8.84 18.76
CA ASN A 107 -2.94 8.28 19.38
C ASN A 107 -2.88 6.75 19.38
N LYS A 108 -3.02 6.09 20.55
CA LYS A 108 -2.93 4.64 20.70
C LYS A 108 -4.05 3.92 19.93
N SER A 109 -5.27 4.43 19.97
CA SER A 109 -6.39 3.78 19.28
C SER A 109 -6.22 3.81 17.75
N HIS A 110 -5.69 4.89 17.20
CA HIS A 110 -5.35 4.96 15.78
C HIS A 110 -4.23 3.96 15.43
N ALA A 111 -3.16 3.90 16.25
CA ALA A 111 -2.06 2.94 16.03
C ALA A 111 -2.56 1.49 16.05
N VAL A 112 -3.42 1.13 17.01
CA VAL A 112 -4.02 -0.21 17.12
C VAL A 112 -4.87 -0.53 15.90
N ALA A 113 -5.77 0.38 15.50
CA ALA A 113 -6.64 0.17 14.36
C ALA A 113 -5.85 -0.07 13.06
N TYR A 114 -4.83 0.76 12.79
CA TYR A 114 -3.97 0.56 11.62
C TYR A 114 -3.10 -0.69 11.71
N SER A 115 -2.63 -1.04 12.90
CA SER A 115 -1.88 -2.29 13.11
C SER A 115 -2.72 -3.52 12.82
N MET A 116 -4.01 -3.51 13.16
CA MET A 116 -4.94 -4.59 12.80
C MET A 116 -5.08 -4.73 11.27
N ILE A 117 -5.26 -3.61 10.56
CA ILE A 117 -5.35 -3.62 9.09
C ILE A 117 -4.01 -4.11 8.50
N THR A 118 -2.89 -3.62 9.01
CA THR A 118 -1.56 -4.05 8.58
C THR A 118 -1.38 -5.56 8.76
N TYR A 119 -1.75 -6.09 9.93
CA TYR A 119 -1.68 -7.52 10.19
C TYR A 119 -2.57 -8.32 9.22
N GLN A 120 -3.83 -7.91 9.04
CA GLN A 120 -4.77 -8.56 8.13
C GLN A 120 -4.25 -8.58 6.69
N THR A 121 -3.74 -7.44 6.20
CA THR A 121 -3.20 -7.35 4.83
C THR A 121 -1.94 -8.19 4.66
N MET A 122 -1.05 -8.23 5.66
CA MET A 122 0.13 -9.10 5.65
C MET A 122 -0.25 -10.58 5.66
N TRP A 123 -1.24 -10.95 6.47
CA TRP A 123 -1.75 -12.31 6.55
C TRP A 123 -2.36 -12.76 5.22
N LEU A 124 -3.23 -11.93 4.62
CA LEU A 124 -3.82 -12.19 3.31
C LEU A 124 -2.75 -12.33 2.23
N LYS A 125 -1.77 -11.43 2.20
CA LYS A 125 -0.66 -11.49 1.24
C LYS A 125 0.18 -12.75 1.39
N HIS A 126 0.34 -13.27 2.61
CA HIS A 126 1.10 -14.49 2.87
C HIS A 126 0.35 -15.76 2.46
N HIS A 127 -0.95 -15.84 2.82
CA HIS A 127 -1.74 -17.05 2.63
C HIS A 127 -2.46 -17.11 1.27
N TYR A 128 -2.77 -15.95 0.68
CA TYR A 128 -3.53 -15.79 -0.56
C TYR A 128 -2.85 -14.75 -1.47
N PRO A 129 -1.57 -14.99 -1.86
CA PRO A 129 -0.79 -13.97 -2.56
C PRO A 129 -1.39 -13.56 -3.90
N ILE A 130 -1.94 -14.49 -4.67
CA ILE A 130 -2.47 -14.20 -6.01
C ILE A 130 -3.78 -13.40 -5.94
N GLU A 131 -4.69 -13.75 -5.02
CA GLU A 131 -5.94 -13.03 -4.79
C GLU A 131 -5.67 -11.64 -4.22
N PHE A 132 -4.71 -11.53 -3.30
CA PHE A 132 -4.30 -10.26 -2.72
C PHE A 132 -3.74 -9.32 -3.80
N MET A 133 -2.88 -9.82 -4.68
CA MET A 133 -2.31 -9.02 -5.78
C MET A 133 -3.36 -8.67 -6.83
N LEU A 134 -4.32 -9.59 -7.13
CA LEU A 134 -5.46 -9.28 -8.00
C LEU A 134 -6.28 -8.11 -7.44
N ALA A 135 -6.59 -8.13 -6.14
CA ALA A 135 -7.36 -7.08 -5.49
C ALA A 135 -6.64 -5.72 -5.54
N LEU A 136 -5.34 -5.69 -5.26
CA LEU A 136 -4.52 -4.48 -5.36
C LEU A 136 -4.48 -3.92 -6.78
N LEU A 137 -4.18 -4.75 -7.77
CA LEU A 137 -4.07 -4.35 -9.17
C LEU A 137 -5.41 -3.88 -9.75
N SER A 138 -6.51 -4.53 -9.34
CA SER A 138 -7.86 -4.17 -9.81
C SER A 138 -8.38 -2.86 -9.22
N GLY A 139 -7.97 -2.50 -8.01
CA GLY A 139 -8.40 -1.28 -7.30
C GLY A 139 -7.50 -0.07 -7.50
N GLU A 140 -6.28 -0.25 -8.02
CA GLU A 140 -5.30 0.83 -8.14
C GLU A 140 -5.40 1.54 -9.50
N THR A 141 -5.57 2.84 -9.43
CA THR A 141 -5.62 3.71 -10.63
C THR A 141 -4.32 4.48 -10.88
N ASN A 142 -3.47 4.61 -9.85
CA ASN A 142 -2.18 5.24 -9.98
C ASN A 142 -1.19 4.28 -10.64
N ILE A 143 -0.60 4.71 -11.75
CA ILE A 143 0.25 3.89 -12.61
C ILE A 143 1.52 3.46 -11.92
N ALA A 144 2.21 4.38 -11.22
CA ALA A 144 3.43 4.05 -10.51
C ALA A 144 3.19 2.94 -9.49
N LYS A 145 2.05 2.98 -8.77
CA LYS A 145 1.67 1.92 -7.85
C LYS A 145 1.30 0.62 -8.57
N ARG A 146 0.60 0.69 -9.71
CA ARG A 146 0.31 -0.51 -10.51
C ARG A 146 1.59 -1.19 -10.97
N LEU A 147 2.57 -0.42 -11.45
CA LEU A 147 3.89 -0.94 -11.83
C LEU A 147 4.61 -1.58 -10.64
N TYR A 148 4.59 -0.92 -9.50
CA TYR A 148 5.13 -1.49 -8.26
C TYR A 148 4.48 -2.84 -7.93
N TYR A 149 3.14 -2.95 -8.03
CA TYR A 149 2.43 -4.20 -7.75
C TYR A 149 2.71 -5.28 -8.79
N LEU A 150 2.88 -4.94 -10.06
CA LEU A 150 3.29 -5.88 -11.10
C LEU A 150 4.69 -6.46 -10.81
N ASN A 151 5.63 -5.61 -10.40
CA ASN A 151 6.96 -6.07 -9.96
C ASN A 151 6.88 -6.95 -8.70
N GLU A 152 5.99 -6.62 -7.78
CA GLU A 152 5.77 -7.45 -6.60
C GLU A 152 5.17 -8.83 -6.95
N CYS A 153 4.28 -8.92 -7.95
CA CYS A 153 3.83 -10.20 -8.48
C CYS A 153 5.01 -11.05 -8.97
N LYS A 154 5.93 -10.45 -9.74
CA LYS A 154 7.14 -11.15 -10.20
C LYS A 154 7.97 -11.66 -9.02
N ARG A 155 8.20 -10.82 -8.01
CA ARG A 155 8.94 -11.20 -6.79
C ARG A 155 8.29 -12.35 -6.04
N LEU A 156 6.95 -12.44 -6.06
CA LEU A 156 6.16 -13.51 -5.45
C LEU A 156 6.04 -14.76 -6.34
N GLY A 157 6.61 -14.76 -7.55
CA GLY A 157 6.50 -15.86 -8.50
C GLY A 157 5.14 -15.98 -9.18
N ILE A 158 4.30 -14.91 -9.11
CA ILE A 158 2.98 -14.87 -9.75
C ILE A 158 3.17 -14.44 -11.20
N ALA A 159 2.87 -15.34 -12.13
CA ALA A 159 2.89 -15.04 -13.55
C ALA A 159 1.72 -14.12 -13.94
N ILE A 160 1.97 -13.18 -14.85
CA ILE A 160 0.96 -12.30 -15.41
C ILE A 160 0.92 -12.50 -16.92
N LYS A 161 -0.26 -12.76 -17.46
CA LYS A 161 -0.48 -12.91 -18.90
C LYS A 161 -1.21 -11.70 -19.47
N VAL A 162 -0.87 -11.35 -20.70
CA VAL A 162 -1.52 -10.27 -21.46
C VAL A 162 -3.01 -10.56 -21.71
N PRO A 163 -3.83 -9.54 -22.05
CA PRO A 163 -5.19 -9.77 -22.52
C PRO A 163 -5.22 -10.71 -23.72
N HIS A 164 -6.23 -11.54 -23.83
CA HIS A 164 -6.41 -12.43 -24.98
C HIS A 164 -7.89 -12.57 -25.33
N VAL A 165 -8.23 -12.40 -26.61
CA VAL A 165 -9.63 -12.36 -27.06
C VAL A 165 -10.43 -13.61 -26.71
N ASN A 166 -9.80 -14.80 -26.69
CA ASN A 166 -10.47 -16.05 -26.36
C ASN A 166 -10.41 -16.43 -24.87
N HIS A 167 -9.54 -15.80 -24.07
CA HIS A 167 -9.27 -16.27 -22.71
C HIS A 167 -9.51 -15.25 -21.62
N SER A 168 -9.40 -13.94 -21.92
CA SER A 168 -9.56 -12.90 -20.90
C SER A 168 -11.02 -12.64 -20.55
N GLU A 169 -11.25 -12.32 -19.29
CA GLU A 169 -12.48 -11.70 -18.83
C GLU A 169 -12.50 -10.19 -19.17
N ILE A 170 -13.58 -9.50 -18.81
CA ILE A 170 -13.65 -8.04 -18.97
C ILE A 170 -12.53 -7.35 -18.18
N ARG A 171 -12.32 -7.79 -16.93
CA ARG A 171 -11.28 -7.31 -16.03
C ARG A 171 -10.26 -8.41 -15.75
N MET A 172 -9.15 -8.03 -15.12
CA MET A 172 -8.14 -8.99 -14.67
C MET A 172 -8.76 -10.12 -13.84
N SER A 173 -8.29 -11.34 -14.04
CA SER A 173 -8.79 -12.55 -13.37
C SER A 173 -7.68 -13.54 -13.07
N ILE A 174 -7.91 -14.39 -12.06
CA ILE A 174 -7.07 -15.56 -11.82
C ILE A 174 -7.50 -16.65 -12.78
N GLN A 175 -6.54 -17.26 -13.45
CA GLN A 175 -6.72 -18.42 -14.33
C GLN A 175 -5.69 -19.48 -14.00
N SER A 176 -5.94 -20.70 -14.42
CA SER A 176 -5.01 -21.82 -14.21
C SER A 176 -4.68 -22.52 -15.53
N SER A 177 -3.46 -23.02 -15.64
CA SER A 177 -3.01 -23.88 -16.72
C SER A 177 -2.01 -24.89 -16.18
N ASN A 178 -2.21 -26.17 -16.47
CA ASN A 178 -1.35 -27.26 -15.99
C ASN A 178 -1.13 -27.25 -14.46
N GLY A 179 -2.16 -26.88 -13.69
CA GLY A 179 -2.10 -26.83 -12.23
C GLY A 179 -1.43 -25.56 -11.66
N ASN A 180 -0.94 -24.65 -12.49
CA ASN A 180 -0.35 -23.39 -12.06
C ASN A 180 -1.35 -22.23 -12.26
N GLU A 181 -1.55 -21.45 -11.21
CA GLU A 181 -2.36 -20.24 -11.27
C GLU A 181 -1.54 -19.05 -11.75
N TYR A 182 -2.21 -18.15 -12.46
CA TYR A 182 -1.64 -16.91 -12.97
C TYR A 182 -2.69 -15.81 -13.06
N LEU A 183 -2.27 -14.56 -13.06
CA LEU A 183 -3.13 -13.43 -13.36
C LEU A 183 -3.18 -13.21 -14.88
N ARG A 184 -4.38 -13.08 -15.44
CA ARG A 184 -4.56 -12.63 -16.81
C ARG A 184 -5.19 -11.25 -16.82
N LEU A 185 -4.57 -10.33 -17.54
CA LEU A 185 -5.14 -9.01 -17.79
C LEU A 185 -6.48 -9.13 -18.51
N GLY A 186 -7.43 -8.30 -18.14
CA GLY A 186 -8.74 -8.23 -18.78
C GLY A 186 -8.69 -7.55 -20.15
N LEU A 187 -9.69 -7.77 -20.98
CA LEU A 187 -9.78 -7.08 -22.25
C LEU A 187 -9.86 -5.56 -22.08
N SER A 188 -10.52 -5.08 -21.01
CA SER A 188 -10.62 -3.65 -20.70
C SER A 188 -9.35 -3.03 -20.13
N ASP A 189 -8.31 -3.80 -19.87
CA ASP A 189 -6.99 -3.26 -19.52
C ASP A 189 -6.24 -2.76 -20.78
N ALA A 190 -6.67 -3.17 -21.97
CA ALA A 190 -6.15 -2.61 -23.23
C ALA A 190 -6.80 -1.25 -23.54
N LYS A 191 -6.01 -0.28 -24.03
CA LYS A 191 -6.54 1.03 -24.46
C LYS A 191 -7.66 0.84 -25.50
N TYR A 192 -8.66 1.70 -25.45
CA TYR A 192 -9.81 1.73 -26.35
C TYR A 192 -10.73 0.52 -26.27
N VAL A 193 -10.52 -0.40 -25.34
CA VAL A 193 -11.41 -1.53 -25.08
C VAL A 193 -12.24 -1.25 -23.84
N GLY A 194 -13.35 -0.56 -24.00
CA GLY A 194 -14.29 -0.34 -22.90
C GLY A 194 -15.03 -1.64 -22.49
N PRO A 195 -15.64 -1.69 -21.29
CA PRO A 195 -16.34 -2.88 -20.79
C PRO A 195 -17.43 -3.41 -21.74
N ALA A 196 -18.14 -2.52 -22.46
CA ALA A 196 -19.16 -2.91 -23.41
C ALA A 196 -18.56 -3.63 -24.65
N ALA A 197 -17.44 -3.12 -25.19
CA ALA A 197 -16.74 -3.76 -26.30
C ALA A 197 -16.12 -5.10 -25.84
N ALA A 198 -15.50 -5.12 -24.66
CA ALA A 198 -14.97 -6.36 -24.07
C ALA A 198 -16.06 -7.43 -23.93
N LYS A 199 -17.25 -7.06 -23.42
CA LYS A 199 -18.39 -7.97 -23.33
C LYS A 199 -18.80 -8.53 -24.70
N LYS A 200 -18.87 -7.69 -25.72
CA LYS A 200 -19.21 -8.11 -27.11
C LYS A 200 -18.17 -9.09 -27.65
N ILE A 201 -16.89 -8.85 -27.42
CA ILE A 201 -15.83 -9.78 -27.79
C ILE A 201 -16.03 -11.13 -27.10
N ILE A 202 -16.35 -11.13 -25.78
CA ILE A 202 -16.57 -12.32 -25.00
C ILE A 202 -17.79 -13.12 -25.50
N ASP A 203 -18.89 -12.44 -25.75
CA ASP A 203 -20.18 -13.07 -26.16
C ASP A 203 -20.06 -13.77 -27.52
N GLN A 204 -19.08 -13.41 -28.36
CA GLN A 204 -18.90 -13.94 -29.72
C GLN A 204 -17.76 -14.96 -29.86
N ARG A 205 -17.15 -15.38 -28.74
CA ARG A 205 -16.10 -16.42 -28.71
C ARG A 205 -16.63 -17.78 -29.18
N PRO A 206 -15.73 -18.71 -29.64
CA PRO A 206 -14.30 -18.52 -29.86
C PRO A 206 -14.01 -17.88 -31.23
N TYR A 207 -12.85 -17.17 -31.32
CA TYR A 207 -12.29 -16.69 -32.58
C TYR A 207 -11.21 -17.65 -33.07
N LYS A 208 -11.29 -18.07 -34.34
CA LYS A 208 -10.35 -18.98 -34.96
C LYS A 208 -9.23 -18.22 -35.68
N SER A 209 -9.46 -16.97 -36.06
CA SER A 209 -8.55 -16.12 -36.81
C SER A 209 -8.73 -14.65 -36.49
N LEU A 210 -7.70 -13.85 -36.72
CA LEU A 210 -7.77 -12.39 -36.63
C LEU A 210 -8.74 -11.83 -37.71
N ALA A 211 -8.77 -12.46 -38.87
CA ALA A 211 -9.72 -12.10 -39.95
C ALA A 211 -11.15 -12.24 -39.46
N GLU A 212 -11.51 -13.38 -38.84
CA GLU A 212 -12.86 -13.59 -38.28
C GLU A 212 -13.22 -12.52 -37.22
N LEU A 213 -12.29 -12.16 -36.33
CA LEU A 213 -12.52 -11.11 -35.34
C LEU A 213 -12.76 -9.75 -36.01
N LYS A 214 -12.01 -9.41 -37.07
CA LYS A 214 -12.18 -8.18 -37.84
C LYS A 214 -13.49 -8.14 -38.58
N ASP A 215 -13.91 -9.25 -39.19
CA ASP A 215 -15.17 -9.38 -39.92
C ASP A 215 -16.36 -9.17 -38.97
N LYS A 216 -16.36 -9.85 -37.81
CA LYS A 216 -17.38 -9.68 -36.77
C LYS A 216 -17.45 -8.23 -36.25
N ALA A 217 -16.31 -7.53 -36.18
CA ALA A 217 -16.29 -6.13 -35.77
C ALA A 217 -16.91 -5.18 -36.81
N GLN A 218 -16.86 -5.55 -38.10
CA GLN A 218 -17.46 -4.76 -39.20
C GLN A 218 -18.98 -4.97 -39.31
N GLU A 219 -19.54 -5.97 -38.66
CA GLU A 219 -20.97 -6.21 -38.65
C GLU A 219 -21.71 -5.00 -38.08
N LYS A 220 -22.86 -4.67 -38.70
CA LYS A 220 -23.71 -3.57 -38.26
C LYS A 220 -24.14 -3.81 -36.81
N TYR A 221 -23.85 -2.85 -35.93
CA TYR A 221 -24.14 -2.93 -34.49
C TYR A 221 -23.28 -3.94 -33.67
N SER A 222 -22.15 -4.37 -34.19
CA SER A 222 -21.23 -5.25 -33.44
C SER A 222 -20.84 -4.66 -32.07
N GLY A 223 -20.68 -3.33 -31.98
CA GLY A 223 -20.22 -2.64 -30.78
C GLY A 223 -18.73 -2.83 -30.51
N ILE A 224 -18.02 -3.48 -31.44
CA ILE A 224 -16.56 -3.67 -31.39
C ILE A 224 -15.96 -2.71 -32.41
N ASN A 225 -15.15 -1.74 -31.95
CA ASN A 225 -14.49 -0.81 -32.86
C ASN A 225 -13.15 -1.36 -33.36
N SER A 226 -12.75 -0.99 -34.58
CA SER A 226 -11.50 -1.44 -35.20
C SER A 226 -10.26 -1.06 -34.37
N ARG A 227 -10.30 0.09 -33.70
CA ARG A 227 -9.23 0.57 -32.82
C ARG A 227 -9.03 -0.32 -31.59
N ALA A 228 -10.12 -0.88 -31.04
CA ALA A 228 -10.03 -1.85 -29.95
C ALA A 228 -9.27 -3.12 -30.39
N ILE A 229 -9.59 -3.62 -31.59
CA ILE A 229 -8.90 -4.81 -32.14
C ILE A 229 -7.41 -4.50 -32.40
N GLU A 230 -7.12 -3.35 -33.01
CA GLU A 230 -5.75 -2.91 -33.25
C GLU A 230 -4.92 -2.90 -31.97
N TYR A 231 -5.47 -2.37 -30.86
CA TYR A 231 -4.74 -2.30 -29.59
C TYR A 231 -4.67 -3.65 -28.87
N LEU A 232 -5.69 -4.50 -28.98
CA LEU A 232 -5.59 -5.88 -28.49
C LEU A 232 -4.52 -6.67 -29.26
N ASP A 233 -4.42 -6.46 -30.58
CA ASP A 233 -3.39 -7.12 -31.40
C ASP A 233 -2.00 -6.67 -31.00
N LYS A 234 -1.77 -5.37 -30.82
CA LYS A 234 -0.50 -4.79 -30.36
C LYS A 234 -0.02 -5.34 -29.02
N VAL A 235 -0.90 -5.67 -28.07
CA VAL A 235 -0.55 -6.29 -26.78
C VAL A 235 -0.37 -7.81 -26.87
N GLY A 236 -0.54 -8.41 -28.04
CA GLY A 236 -0.56 -9.86 -28.19
C GLY A 236 -1.89 -10.51 -27.81
N GLY A 237 -2.96 -9.72 -27.64
CA GLY A 237 -4.30 -10.21 -27.30
C GLY A 237 -5.01 -10.95 -28.43
N CYS A 238 -4.51 -10.83 -29.65
CA CYS A 238 -5.02 -11.48 -30.85
C CYS A 238 -4.04 -12.53 -31.39
N ILE A 239 -3.28 -13.22 -30.53
CA ILE A 239 -2.44 -14.35 -30.95
C ILE A 239 -3.36 -15.51 -31.34
N LEU A 240 -3.54 -15.70 -32.64
CA LEU A 240 -4.42 -16.67 -33.25
C LEU A 240 -3.65 -17.42 -34.36
N PRO A 241 -4.12 -18.57 -34.88
CA PRO A 241 -3.39 -19.37 -35.86
C PRO A 241 -2.92 -18.61 -37.09
N ASP A 242 -3.70 -17.62 -37.57
CA ASP A 242 -3.36 -16.76 -38.69
C ASP A 242 -2.57 -15.50 -38.29
N ASN A 243 -2.39 -15.26 -37.01
CA ASN A 243 -1.70 -14.10 -36.46
C ASN A 243 -0.76 -14.51 -35.32
N PRO A 244 0.30 -15.31 -35.59
CA PRO A 244 1.28 -15.68 -34.59
C PRO A 244 2.10 -14.46 -34.16
N LEU A 245 2.57 -14.49 -32.92
CA LEU A 245 3.37 -13.40 -32.36
C LEU A 245 4.70 -13.30 -33.11
N ARG A 246 4.96 -12.14 -33.69
CA ARG A 246 6.26 -11.84 -34.33
C ARG A 246 7.15 -11.14 -33.32
N GLY A 247 8.36 -11.67 -33.11
CA GLY A 247 9.27 -11.27 -32.04
C GLY A 247 9.78 -9.82 -32.09
N ASP A 248 9.66 -9.16 -33.25
CA ASP A 248 10.15 -7.82 -33.55
C ASP A 248 9.06 -6.72 -33.57
N GLU A 249 7.78 -7.10 -33.49
CA GLU A 249 6.65 -6.16 -33.53
C GLU A 249 6.07 -5.86 -32.13
N ARG A 250 6.81 -6.09 -31.06
CA ARG A 250 6.38 -5.75 -29.71
C ARG A 250 6.39 -4.24 -29.55
N SER A 251 5.22 -3.63 -29.78
CA SER A 251 5.03 -2.25 -29.35
C SER A 251 5.16 -2.20 -27.81
N ASN A 252 5.64 -1.07 -27.33
CA ASN A 252 5.81 -0.82 -25.91
C ASN A 252 4.50 -1.20 -25.16
N PHE A 253 4.58 -2.18 -24.27
CA PHE A 253 3.45 -2.74 -23.53
C PHE A 253 2.63 -1.67 -22.81
N PHE A 254 3.28 -0.57 -22.40
CA PHE A 254 2.64 0.57 -21.75
C PHE A 254 1.82 1.44 -22.69
N ASP A 255 2.24 1.59 -23.96
CA ASP A 255 1.50 2.41 -24.92
C ASP A 255 0.17 1.81 -25.27
N VAL A 256 0.00 0.53 -25.01
CA VAL A 256 -1.14 -0.27 -25.43
C VAL A 256 -2.13 -0.57 -24.32
N LEU A 257 -1.65 -0.66 -23.09
CA LEU A 257 -2.52 -0.74 -21.93
C LEU A 257 -3.10 0.65 -21.62
N SER A 258 -4.27 0.69 -20.96
CA SER A 258 -4.86 1.94 -20.44
C SER A 258 -4.04 2.53 -19.28
N ILE A 259 -2.73 2.45 -19.40
CA ILE A 259 -1.77 3.00 -18.48
C ILE A 259 -1.24 4.25 -19.18
N PRO A 260 -1.50 5.49 -18.72
CA PRO A 260 -0.95 6.69 -19.34
C PRO A 260 0.58 6.62 -19.37
N GLU A 261 1.23 7.35 -20.30
CA GLU A 261 2.68 7.51 -20.28
C GLU A 261 3.14 7.92 -18.89
N PHE A 262 4.10 7.17 -18.38
CA PHE A 262 4.65 7.39 -17.06
C PHE A 262 5.86 8.32 -17.16
N ASP A 263 5.79 9.43 -16.44
CA ASP A 263 6.96 10.28 -16.23
C ASP A 263 7.83 9.69 -15.11
N TYR A 264 8.90 9.03 -15.50
CA TYR A 264 9.87 8.43 -14.59
C TYR A 264 10.58 9.47 -13.70
N SER A 265 10.49 10.76 -14.04
CA SER A 265 11.12 11.83 -13.25
C SER A 265 10.47 12.03 -11.86
N GLU A 266 9.23 11.53 -11.66
CA GLU A 266 8.55 11.56 -10.37
C GLU A 266 8.94 10.41 -9.43
N ILE A 267 9.72 9.42 -9.91
CA ILE A 267 10.18 8.31 -9.06
C ILE A 267 11.53 8.70 -8.44
N PRO A 268 11.68 8.67 -7.11
CA PRO A 268 12.98 8.86 -6.48
C PRO A 268 14.00 7.85 -7.00
N ASP A 269 15.24 8.27 -7.30
CA ASP A 269 16.31 7.44 -7.84
C ASP A 269 16.52 6.11 -7.09
N VAL A 270 16.36 6.11 -5.77
CA VAL A 270 16.43 4.90 -4.92
C VAL A 270 15.32 3.89 -5.24
N ALA A 271 14.19 4.34 -5.80
CA ALA A 271 13.12 3.44 -6.22
C ALA A 271 13.38 2.91 -7.64
N LEU A 272 13.98 3.71 -8.53
CA LEU A 272 14.31 3.32 -9.90
C LEU A 272 15.36 2.19 -9.97
N GLU A 273 16.36 2.16 -9.07
CA GLU A 273 17.33 1.07 -8.99
C GLU A 273 16.70 -0.30 -8.68
N LYS A 274 15.53 -0.30 -8.02
CA LYS A 274 14.77 -1.52 -7.68
C LYS A 274 13.67 -1.82 -8.70
N PHE A 275 13.36 -0.90 -9.58
CA PHE A 275 12.41 -1.05 -10.67
C PHE A 275 13.13 -1.55 -11.93
N ARG A 276 12.95 -2.81 -12.28
CA ARG A 276 13.13 -3.19 -13.67
C ARG A 276 11.87 -2.76 -14.43
N PRO A 277 12.00 -1.97 -15.53
CA PRO A 277 10.88 -1.64 -16.38
C PRO A 277 10.12 -2.90 -16.80
N ILE A 278 8.80 -2.81 -17.01
CA ILE A 278 8.01 -3.93 -17.55
C ILE A 278 8.52 -4.40 -18.93
N GLU A 279 9.26 -3.57 -19.63
CA GLU A 279 10.04 -3.98 -20.82
C GLU A 279 10.90 -5.23 -20.56
N ALA A 280 11.50 -5.34 -19.37
CA ALA A 280 12.18 -6.57 -18.95
C ALA A 280 11.25 -7.77 -18.76
N PHE A 281 9.93 -7.55 -18.63
CA PHE A 281 8.95 -8.62 -18.60
C PHE A 281 8.56 -9.08 -20.01
N ALA A 282 8.71 -8.22 -21.02
CA ALA A 282 8.48 -8.60 -22.42
C ALA A 282 9.61 -9.45 -23.00
N GLU A 283 10.81 -9.34 -22.45
CA GLU A 283 11.99 -10.13 -22.87
C GLU A 283 12.05 -11.51 -22.19
N ASP A 284 11.43 -11.68 -21.02
CA ASP A 284 11.34 -12.99 -20.36
C ASP A 284 10.27 -13.84 -21.07
N ALA A 285 10.68 -14.93 -21.72
CA ALA A 285 9.82 -15.86 -22.47
C ALA A 285 8.61 -16.41 -21.68
N THR A 286 8.60 -16.28 -20.35
CA THR A 286 7.48 -16.60 -19.48
C THR A 286 6.28 -15.67 -19.66
N PHE A 287 6.47 -14.47 -20.23
CA PHE A 287 5.37 -13.53 -20.50
C PHE A 287 4.69 -13.79 -21.85
N VAL A 288 5.31 -14.54 -22.73
CA VAL A 288 4.89 -14.72 -24.12
C VAL A 288 4.47 -16.16 -24.42
N SER A 289 4.80 -17.10 -23.56
CA SER A 289 4.36 -18.48 -23.75
C SER A 289 2.95 -18.68 -23.19
N TYR A 290 1.98 -18.59 -24.10
CA TYR A 290 0.54 -18.98 -24.08
C TYR A 290 -0.44 -17.98 -23.53
#